data_143aa8ba9d2d60bf4adbee888f40d7c6
#
_entry.id   143aa8ba9d2d60bf4adbee888f40d7c6
#
_cell.length_a   1.000
_cell.length_b   1.000
_cell.length_c   1.000
_cell.angle_alpha   90.00
_cell.angle_beta   90.00
_cell.angle_gamma   90.00
#
_symmetry.space_group_name_H-M   'P 1'
#
loop_
_entity.id
_entity.type
_entity.pdbx_description
1 polymer ?
#
loop_
_entity_poly.entity_id
_entity_poly.type
_entity_poly.pdbx_seq_one_letter_code
_entity_poly.pdbx_strand_id
1 'polypeptide(L)'
;MDIHTFIGNYREAFGQQAGLPIVFWYSDQPEAPAEKVNGCFFKSMAQVRNGKIISLNAETIGCGGGKFYTGFTDMPEHVPGFVSLKEKYKKTPDMVIDFIQELQVPKAEKAYLHFARIDKIGSFDKMEGILFLATPDMLAGLATWAFFDSNATMPYQLLSVRAVVP
;
A
#
# COMPACT_ATOMS: atom_id res chain seq x y z
N MET A 1 6.79 3.68 -21.49
CA MET A 1 6.23 2.29 -21.41
C MET A 1 4.76 2.43 -21.10
N ASP A 2 3.88 1.76 -21.84
CA ASP A 2 2.45 1.72 -21.53
C ASP A 2 2.10 0.52 -20.62
N ILE A 3 0.85 0.48 -20.14
CA ILE A 3 0.38 -0.55 -19.19
C ILE A 3 0.40 -1.95 -19.80
N HIS A 4 0.09 -2.09 -21.09
CA HIS A 4 0.07 -3.40 -21.76
C HIS A 4 1.47 -3.98 -21.86
N THR A 5 2.44 -3.15 -22.25
CA THR A 5 3.86 -3.51 -22.29
C THR A 5 4.35 -3.91 -20.90
N PHE A 6 4.00 -3.15 -19.84
CA PHE A 6 4.35 -3.49 -18.47
C PHE A 6 3.79 -4.85 -18.08
N ILE A 7 2.50 -5.10 -18.31
CA ILE A 7 1.84 -6.37 -17.97
C ILE A 7 2.46 -7.54 -18.74
N GLY A 8 2.81 -7.33 -20.01
CA GLY A 8 3.50 -8.33 -20.84
C GLY A 8 4.84 -8.73 -20.23
N ASN A 9 5.70 -7.76 -19.95
CA ASN A 9 7.02 -7.98 -19.33
C ASN A 9 6.91 -8.61 -17.95
N TYR A 10 5.94 -8.16 -17.14
CA TYR A 10 5.70 -8.72 -15.81
C TYR A 10 5.33 -10.21 -15.86
N ARG A 11 4.45 -10.60 -16.80
CA ARG A 11 4.05 -11.99 -17.00
C ARG A 11 5.15 -12.86 -17.61
N GLU A 12 5.97 -12.29 -18.46
CA GLU A 12 7.16 -12.97 -18.99
C GLU A 12 8.15 -13.29 -17.89
N ALA A 13 8.41 -12.34 -16.99
CA ALA A 13 9.37 -12.51 -15.91
C ALA A 13 8.88 -13.43 -14.78
N PHE A 14 7.59 -13.31 -14.39
CA PHE A 14 7.05 -13.97 -13.18
C PHE A 14 6.01 -15.07 -13.48
N GLY A 15 5.76 -15.35 -14.75
CA GLY A 15 4.81 -16.36 -15.20
C GLY A 15 3.39 -15.84 -15.42
N GLN A 16 2.65 -16.50 -16.29
CA GLN A 16 1.30 -16.10 -16.70
C GLN A 16 0.28 -16.10 -15.55
N GLN A 17 0.51 -16.90 -14.52
CA GLN A 17 -0.34 -17.02 -13.33
C GLN A 17 0.03 -16.03 -12.22
N ALA A 18 1.09 -15.23 -12.40
CA ALA A 18 1.47 -14.21 -11.43
C ALA A 18 0.32 -13.20 -11.24
N GLY A 19 -0.05 -12.97 -9.99
CA GLY A 19 -1.08 -11.98 -9.66
C GLY A 19 -0.65 -10.59 -10.08
N LEU A 20 -1.45 -9.92 -10.90
CA LEU A 20 -1.15 -8.56 -11.34
C LEU A 20 -1.10 -7.60 -10.14
N PRO A 21 -0.19 -6.63 -10.15
CA PRO A 21 -0.07 -5.66 -9.07
C PRO A 21 -1.30 -4.76 -8.95
N ILE A 22 -1.46 -4.21 -7.76
CA ILE A 22 -2.47 -3.22 -7.45
C ILE A 22 -1.80 -1.84 -7.53
N VAL A 23 -2.49 -0.88 -8.11
CA VAL A 23 -2.08 0.51 -8.15
C VAL A 23 -2.96 1.35 -7.25
N PHE A 24 -2.42 2.47 -6.76
CA PHE A 24 -3.19 3.42 -5.98
C PHE A 24 -2.89 4.86 -6.39
N TRP A 25 -3.88 5.72 -6.17
CA TRP A 25 -3.80 7.16 -6.42
C TRP A 25 -4.81 7.90 -5.54
N TYR A 26 -4.61 9.20 -5.41
CA TYR A 26 -5.55 10.08 -4.73
C TYR A 26 -6.28 10.99 -5.71
N SER A 27 -7.54 11.33 -5.40
CA SER A 27 -8.32 12.32 -6.16
C SER A 27 -9.39 12.99 -5.29
N ASP A 28 -10.02 14.05 -5.83
CA ASP A 28 -11.11 14.75 -5.13
C ASP A 28 -12.50 14.15 -5.41
N GLN A 29 -12.59 13.19 -6.34
CA GLN A 29 -13.84 12.52 -6.71
C GLN A 29 -13.70 11.00 -6.59
N PRO A 30 -14.74 10.28 -6.15
CA PRO A 30 -14.70 8.83 -6.07
C PRO A 30 -14.77 8.19 -7.47
N GLU A 31 -13.93 7.21 -7.75
CA GLU A 31 -13.95 6.38 -8.98
C GLU A 31 -14.97 5.23 -8.88
N ALA A 32 -15.36 4.89 -7.66
CA ALA A 32 -16.39 3.90 -7.35
C ALA A 32 -17.12 4.33 -6.08
N PRO A 33 -18.34 3.83 -5.80
CA PRO A 33 -19.02 4.11 -4.54
C PRO A 33 -18.10 3.85 -3.34
N ALA A 34 -17.95 4.84 -2.47
CA ALA A 34 -17.12 4.71 -1.27
C ALA A 34 -17.87 3.88 -0.22
N GLU A 35 -17.50 2.61 -0.09
CA GLU A 35 -18.12 1.68 0.85
C GLU A 35 -17.35 1.67 2.17
N LYS A 36 -18.06 1.67 3.30
CA LYS A 36 -17.46 1.59 4.63
C LYS A 36 -16.78 0.23 4.82
N VAL A 37 -15.52 0.25 5.16
CA VAL A 37 -14.73 -0.94 5.46
C VAL A 37 -14.59 -1.12 6.96
N ASN A 38 -15.20 -2.16 7.50
CA ASN A 38 -15.09 -2.51 8.90
C ASN A 38 -13.73 -3.21 9.17
N GLY A 39 -12.96 -2.67 10.10
CA GLY A 39 -11.62 -3.16 10.42
C GLY A 39 -10.55 -2.69 9.41
N CYS A 40 -9.56 -3.55 9.16
CA CYS A 40 -8.44 -3.21 8.29
C CYS A 40 -8.86 -3.19 6.81
N PHE A 41 -8.63 -2.07 6.12
CA PHE A 41 -9.01 -1.92 4.71
C PHE A 41 -8.20 -2.83 3.76
N PHE A 42 -7.05 -3.33 4.18
CA PHE A 42 -6.29 -4.33 3.40
C PHE A 42 -7.11 -5.61 3.11
N LYS A 43 -8.14 -5.91 3.89
CA LYS A 43 -9.09 -6.99 3.56
C LYS A 43 -9.77 -6.78 2.21
N SER A 44 -9.97 -5.53 1.79
CA SER A 44 -10.56 -5.19 0.50
C SER A 44 -9.63 -5.44 -0.68
N MET A 45 -8.32 -5.60 -0.45
CA MET A 45 -7.35 -5.89 -1.52
C MET A 45 -7.64 -7.20 -2.24
N ALA A 46 -8.29 -8.17 -1.58
CA ALA A 46 -8.77 -9.40 -2.25
C ALA A 46 -9.79 -9.09 -3.36
N GLN A 47 -10.69 -8.13 -3.13
CA GLN A 47 -11.67 -7.69 -4.13
C GLN A 47 -10.98 -6.92 -5.27
N VAL A 48 -9.98 -6.10 -4.95
CA VAL A 48 -9.20 -5.36 -5.94
C VAL A 48 -8.42 -6.34 -6.84
N ARG A 49 -7.81 -7.38 -6.28
CA ARG A 49 -7.17 -8.45 -7.06
C ARG A 49 -8.13 -9.13 -8.02
N ASN A 50 -9.40 -9.24 -7.67
CA ASN A 50 -10.47 -9.78 -8.52
C ASN A 50 -11.03 -8.75 -9.51
N GLY A 51 -10.43 -7.55 -9.60
CA GLY A 51 -10.74 -6.52 -10.60
C GLY A 51 -11.77 -5.48 -10.16
N LYS A 52 -12.18 -5.44 -8.88
CA LYS A 52 -12.99 -4.35 -8.34
C LYS A 52 -12.11 -3.11 -8.14
N ILE A 53 -12.62 -1.93 -8.52
CA ILE A 53 -12.03 -0.65 -8.12
C ILE A 53 -12.68 -0.25 -6.79
N ILE A 54 -11.88 0.19 -5.82
CA ILE A 54 -12.39 0.70 -4.56
C ILE A 54 -11.95 2.15 -4.35
N SER A 55 -12.84 2.94 -3.76
CA SER A 55 -12.58 4.32 -3.32
C SER A 55 -12.76 4.39 -1.82
N LEU A 56 -11.77 4.92 -1.12
CA LEU A 56 -11.75 5.06 0.33
C LEU A 56 -11.52 6.53 0.71
N ASN A 57 -12.05 6.94 1.86
CA ASN A 57 -11.79 8.25 2.45
C ASN A 57 -11.69 8.16 3.98
N ALA A 58 -11.52 9.27 4.66
CA ALA A 58 -11.42 9.33 6.11
C ALA A 58 -12.63 8.71 6.84
N GLU A 59 -13.82 8.73 6.25
CA GLU A 59 -15.05 8.21 6.86
C GLU A 59 -15.22 6.71 6.62
N THR A 60 -14.78 6.23 5.45
CA THR A 60 -14.98 4.84 5.02
C THR A 60 -13.91 3.88 5.54
N ILE A 61 -12.71 4.36 5.88
CA ILE A 61 -11.67 3.54 6.51
C ILE A 61 -12.01 3.33 7.99
N GLY A 62 -12.29 2.09 8.37
CA GLY A 62 -12.73 1.76 9.74
C GLY A 62 -11.61 1.75 10.78
N CYS A 63 -10.34 1.54 10.40
CA CYS A 63 -9.25 1.43 11.36
C CYS A 63 -8.39 2.70 11.44
N GLY A 64 -8.04 3.11 12.68
CA GLY A 64 -7.24 4.33 12.94
C GLY A 64 -5.85 4.29 12.31
N GLY A 65 -5.17 3.14 12.37
CA GLY A 65 -3.87 2.96 11.71
C GLY A 65 -3.99 3.10 10.18
N GLY A 66 -5.04 2.54 9.58
CA GLY A 66 -5.30 2.70 8.15
C GLY A 66 -5.49 4.16 7.75
N LYS A 67 -6.29 4.93 8.52
CA LYS A 67 -6.46 6.37 8.28
C LYS A 67 -5.14 7.13 8.39
N PHE A 68 -4.33 6.81 9.39
CA PHE A 68 -3.03 7.43 9.60
C PHE A 68 -2.07 7.13 8.44
N TYR A 69 -1.81 5.85 8.13
CA TYR A 69 -0.86 5.47 7.07
C TYR A 69 -1.29 5.86 5.65
N THR A 70 -2.56 6.18 5.46
CA THR A 70 -3.07 6.75 4.21
C THR A 70 -3.15 8.29 4.25
N GLY A 71 -2.65 8.92 5.30
CA GLY A 71 -2.54 10.37 5.41
C GLY A 71 -3.85 11.10 5.75
N PHE A 72 -4.95 10.39 5.99
CA PHE A 72 -6.25 11.03 6.25
C PHE A 72 -6.43 11.55 7.67
N THR A 73 -5.64 11.08 8.62
CA THR A 73 -5.67 11.56 10.03
C THR A 73 -4.27 11.58 10.61
N ASP A 74 -4.09 12.35 11.65
CA ASP A 74 -2.91 12.26 12.50
C ASP A 74 -2.90 10.90 13.25
N MET A 75 -1.73 10.53 13.77
CA MET A 75 -1.59 9.30 14.54
C MET A 75 -2.46 9.34 15.81
N PRO A 76 -3.32 8.34 16.03
CA PRO A 76 -4.10 8.27 17.26
C PRO A 76 -3.19 8.14 18.50
N GLU A 77 -3.47 8.89 19.56
CA GLU A 77 -2.64 8.96 20.78
C GLU A 77 -2.38 7.61 21.45
N HIS A 78 -3.32 6.66 21.34
CA HIS A 78 -3.18 5.34 21.96
C HIS A 78 -2.23 4.39 21.17
N VAL A 79 -1.89 4.69 19.91
CA VAL A 79 -1.13 3.78 19.04
C VAL A 79 0.26 3.46 19.58
N PRO A 80 1.07 4.40 20.08
CA PRO A 80 2.39 4.06 20.61
C PRO A 80 2.33 3.06 21.78
N GLY A 81 1.42 3.29 22.71
CA GLY A 81 1.20 2.37 23.83
C GLY A 81 0.67 1.00 23.38
N PHE A 82 -0.29 0.98 22.46
CA PHE A 82 -0.84 -0.26 21.94
C PHE A 82 0.22 -1.10 21.20
N VAL A 83 0.97 -0.49 20.28
CA VAL A 83 1.99 -1.17 19.46
C VAL A 83 3.15 -1.69 20.31
N SER A 84 3.56 -0.96 21.37
CA SER A 84 4.65 -1.41 22.24
C SER A 84 4.18 -2.37 23.32
N LEU A 85 3.17 -2.00 24.12
CA LEU A 85 2.78 -2.74 25.33
C LEU A 85 1.86 -3.95 25.06
N LYS A 86 1.03 -3.86 24.01
CA LYS A 86 0.09 -4.94 23.63
C LYS A 86 0.66 -5.83 22.54
N GLU A 87 1.03 -5.25 21.41
CA GLU A 87 1.55 -6.01 20.27
C GLU A 87 3.04 -6.35 20.38
N LYS A 88 3.78 -5.66 21.25
CA LYS A 88 5.22 -5.88 21.52
C LYS A 88 6.12 -5.77 20.28
N TYR A 89 5.80 -4.89 19.33
CA TYR A 89 6.62 -4.63 18.17
C TYR A 89 7.86 -3.79 18.46
N LYS A 90 7.74 -2.89 19.43
CA LYS A 90 8.83 -2.07 19.95
C LYS A 90 8.84 -2.18 21.48
N LYS A 91 10.00 -1.99 22.10
CA LYS A 91 10.17 -2.14 23.55
C LYS A 91 9.41 -1.06 24.33
N THR A 92 9.38 0.16 23.81
CA THR A 92 8.74 1.31 24.50
C THR A 92 7.84 2.09 23.54
N PRO A 93 6.85 2.86 24.05
CA PRO A 93 6.05 3.78 23.25
C PRO A 93 6.89 4.81 22.50
N ASP A 94 7.96 5.35 23.11
CA ASP A 94 8.84 6.34 22.50
C ASP A 94 9.50 5.80 21.24
N MET A 95 9.96 4.54 21.27
CA MET A 95 10.51 3.88 20.07
C MET A 95 9.49 3.73 18.95
N VAL A 96 8.19 3.68 19.26
CA VAL A 96 7.13 3.69 18.24
C VAL A 96 6.96 5.08 17.65
N ILE A 97 7.02 6.11 18.50
CA ILE A 97 6.93 7.51 18.08
C ILE A 97 8.08 7.85 17.14
N ASP A 98 9.32 7.56 17.54
CA ASP A 98 10.53 7.79 16.74
C ASP A 98 10.41 7.10 15.37
N PHE A 99 10.05 5.81 15.38
CA PHE A 99 9.85 5.03 14.15
C PHE A 99 8.79 5.66 13.22
N ILE A 100 7.66 6.12 13.77
CA ILE A 100 6.60 6.74 12.97
C ILE A 100 7.04 8.09 12.42
N GLN A 101 7.83 8.86 13.17
CA GLN A 101 8.39 10.13 12.69
C GLN A 101 9.38 9.90 11.54
N GLU A 102 10.21 8.86 11.63
CA GLU A 102 11.13 8.47 10.56
C GLU A 102 10.42 8.05 9.26
N LEU A 103 9.20 7.51 9.35
CA LEU A 103 8.41 7.13 8.18
C LEU A 103 7.96 8.30 7.33
N GLN A 104 7.90 9.51 7.89
CA GLN A 104 7.46 10.72 7.18
C GLN A 104 6.16 10.52 6.39
N VAL A 105 5.16 9.88 7.00
CA VAL A 105 3.88 9.61 6.35
C VAL A 105 3.26 10.90 5.84
N PRO A 106 3.08 11.08 4.54
CA PRO A 106 2.53 12.31 3.98
C PRO A 106 1.05 12.45 4.35
N LYS A 107 0.58 13.69 4.50
CA LYS A 107 -0.86 13.96 4.64
C LYS A 107 -1.53 13.87 3.28
N ALA A 108 -2.73 13.27 3.24
CA ALA A 108 -3.53 13.22 2.04
C ALA A 108 -4.04 14.64 1.69
N GLU A 109 -3.68 15.12 0.51
CA GLU A 109 -4.14 16.41 -0.02
C GLU A 109 -5.49 16.31 -0.73
N LYS A 110 -5.93 15.08 -1.01
CA LYS A 110 -7.14 14.75 -1.76
C LYS A 110 -8.14 14.00 -0.90
N ALA A 111 -9.40 14.07 -1.28
CA ALA A 111 -10.50 13.52 -0.48
C ALA A 111 -10.60 11.98 -0.52
N TYR A 112 -10.15 11.35 -1.60
CA TYR A 112 -10.29 9.91 -1.82
C TYR A 112 -8.96 9.24 -2.18
N LEU A 113 -8.77 8.03 -1.67
CA LEU A 113 -7.72 7.09 -2.05
C LEU A 113 -8.36 5.93 -2.83
N HIS A 114 -7.82 5.63 -3.99
CA HIS A 114 -8.30 4.57 -4.87
C HIS A 114 -7.32 3.42 -4.95
N PHE A 115 -7.86 2.22 -5.10
CA PHE A 115 -7.10 1.03 -5.43
C PHE A 115 -7.75 0.32 -6.61
N ALA A 116 -6.93 -0.08 -7.58
CA ALA A 116 -7.35 -0.89 -8.71
C ALA A 116 -6.24 -1.89 -9.08
N ARG A 117 -6.62 -3.02 -9.68
CA ARG A 117 -5.63 -3.86 -10.34
C ARG A 117 -5.11 -3.13 -11.58
N ILE A 118 -3.82 -3.25 -11.88
CA ILE A 118 -3.15 -2.43 -12.92
C ILE A 118 -3.80 -2.52 -14.31
N ASP A 119 -4.43 -3.63 -14.66
CA ASP A 119 -5.17 -3.80 -15.93
C ASP A 119 -6.53 -3.07 -15.97
N LYS A 120 -6.91 -2.39 -14.89
CA LYS A 120 -8.16 -1.62 -14.77
C LYS A 120 -7.96 -0.12 -14.92
N ILE A 121 -6.72 0.34 -15.10
CA ILE A 121 -6.41 1.75 -15.34
C ILE A 121 -5.97 1.95 -16.79
N GLY A 122 -6.22 3.15 -17.33
CA GLY A 122 -5.87 3.47 -18.73
C GLY A 122 -4.45 3.97 -18.92
N SER A 123 -3.86 4.59 -17.89
CA SER A 123 -2.53 5.20 -17.96
C SER A 123 -1.87 5.20 -16.59
N PHE A 124 -0.55 5.40 -16.56
CA PHE A 124 0.23 5.58 -15.33
C PHE A 124 0.17 7.00 -14.75
N ASP A 125 -0.37 7.97 -15.49
CA ASP A 125 -0.22 9.40 -15.19
C ASP A 125 -0.77 9.83 -13.84
N LYS A 126 -1.84 9.18 -13.36
CA LYS A 126 -2.43 9.48 -12.06
C LYS A 126 -1.96 8.58 -10.92
N MET A 127 -1.10 7.62 -11.22
CA MET A 127 -0.67 6.62 -10.26
C MET A 127 0.40 7.19 -9.32
N GLU A 128 0.20 7.02 -8.02
CA GLU A 128 1.18 7.41 -6.99
C GLU A 128 2.04 6.24 -6.51
N GLY A 129 1.55 5.02 -6.66
CA GLY A 129 2.35 3.86 -6.30
C GLY A 129 1.76 2.53 -6.74
N ILE A 130 2.58 1.50 -6.62
CA ILE A 130 2.26 0.12 -6.98
C ILE A 130 2.47 -0.79 -5.77
N LEU A 131 1.49 -1.66 -5.50
CA LEU A 131 1.55 -2.71 -4.49
C LEU A 131 1.74 -4.07 -5.17
N PHE A 132 2.84 -4.72 -4.89
CA PHE A 132 3.11 -6.08 -5.31
C PHE A 132 2.80 -7.04 -4.17
N LEU A 133 1.91 -7.99 -4.40
CA LEU A 133 1.69 -9.14 -3.51
C LEU A 133 2.58 -10.28 -4.00
N ALA A 134 3.84 -10.20 -3.63
CA ALA A 134 4.92 -10.96 -4.21
C ALA A 134 5.32 -12.17 -3.36
N THR A 135 5.70 -13.28 -4.01
CA THR A 135 6.47 -14.33 -3.38
C THR A 135 7.91 -13.86 -3.12
N PRO A 136 8.71 -14.53 -2.27
CA PRO A 136 10.11 -14.16 -2.08
C PRO A 136 10.92 -14.08 -3.38
N ASP A 137 10.70 -15.01 -4.32
CA ASP A 137 11.39 -15.01 -5.62
C ASP A 137 10.98 -13.82 -6.49
N MET A 138 9.69 -13.48 -6.52
CA MET A 138 9.20 -12.28 -7.21
C MET A 138 9.78 -11.01 -6.58
N LEU A 139 9.87 -10.95 -5.26
CA LEU A 139 10.45 -9.80 -4.57
C LEU A 139 11.93 -9.62 -4.93
N ALA A 140 12.70 -10.72 -4.97
CA ALA A 140 14.10 -10.68 -5.40
C ALA A 140 14.23 -10.19 -6.85
N GLY A 141 13.40 -10.68 -7.77
CA GLY A 141 13.37 -10.23 -9.16
C GLY A 141 12.99 -8.75 -9.30
N LEU A 142 11.96 -8.30 -8.59
CA LEU A 142 11.55 -6.88 -8.59
C LEU A 142 12.64 -5.97 -8.04
N ALA A 143 13.35 -6.39 -6.98
CA ALA A 143 14.48 -5.67 -6.43
C ALA A 143 15.62 -5.57 -7.46
N THR A 144 15.92 -6.65 -8.17
CA THR A 144 16.90 -6.64 -9.26
C THR A 144 16.51 -5.67 -10.36
N TRP A 145 15.25 -5.66 -10.81
CA TRP A 145 14.76 -4.73 -11.83
C TRP A 145 14.86 -3.28 -11.42
N ALA A 146 14.49 -2.97 -10.18
CA ALA A 146 14.49 -1.59 -9.68
C ALA A 146 15.88 -0.94 -9.71
N PHE A 147 16.95 -1.75 -9.73
CA PHE A 147 18.34 -1.28 -9.67
C PHE A 147 19.21 -1.76 -10.81
N PHE A 148 18.61 -2.39 -11.82
CA PHE A 148 19.36 -2.96 -12.94
C PHE A 148 20.21 -1.92 -13.68
N ASP A 149 19.68 -0.71 -13.85
CA ASP A 149 20.33 0.37 -14.59
C ASP A 149 21.08 1.37 -13.69
N SER A 150 21.18 1.09 -12.38
CA SER A 150 21.79 2.03 -11.45
C SER A 150 22.68 1.36 -10.42
N ASN A 151 23.79 2.03 -10.08
CA ASN A 151 24.63 1.67 -8.92
C ASN A 151 24.19 2.38 -7.63
N ALA A 152 22.95 2.89 -7.60
CA ALA A 152 22.44 3.57 -6.41
C ALA A 152 22.35 2.57 -5.24
N THR A 153 22.91 2.96 -4.09
CA THR A 153 22.68 2.25 -2.85
C THR A 153 21.22 2.42 -2.48
N MET A 154 20.49 1.31 -2.36
CA MET A 154 19.08 1.32 -2.11
C MET A 154 18.69 1.93 -0.77
N PRO A 155 17.81 2.90 -0.70
CA PRO A 155 17.07 3.20 0.50
C PRO A 155 15.96 2.16 0.67
N TYR A 156 16.30 0.93 1.11
CA TYR A 156 15.27 0.02 1.57
C TYR A 156 14.79 0.47 2.95
N GLN A 157 13.60 0.97 3.03
CA GLN A 157 12.82 0.84 4.25
C GLN A 157 12.10 -0.51 4.19
N LEU A 158 12.71 -1.56 4.75
CA LEU A 158 12.01 -2.81 5.02
C LEU A 158 11.03 -2.55 6.17
N LEU A 159 9.82 -2.08 5.83
CA LEU A 159 8.71 -2.06 6.74
C LEU A 159 8.18 -3.49 6.87
N SER A 160 8.65 -4.23 7.88
CA SER A 160 8.01 -5.49 8.23
C SER A 160 6.68 -5.18 8.94
N VAL A 161 5.60 -5.10 8.19
CA VAL A 161 4.26 -5.15 8.75
C VAL A 161 3.92 -6.62 8.94
N ARG A 162 4.00 -7.10 10.18
CA ARG A 162 3.47 -8.42 10.52
C ARG A 162 1.95 -8.31 10.49
N ALA A 163 1.33 -8.85 9.44
CA ALA A 163 -0.09 -9.10 9.48
C ALA A 163 -0.34 -10.17 10.56
N VAL A 164 -0.95 -9.77 11.68
CA VAL A 164 -1.51 -10.73 12.61
C VAL A 164 -2.71 -11.35 11.90
N VAL A 165 -2.52 -12.55 11.39
CA VAL A 165 -3.63 -13.39 10.95
C VAL A 165 -4.26 -13.95 12.22
N PRO A 166 -5.58 -13.77 12.44
CA PRO A 166 -6.28 -14.37 13.58
C PRO A 166 -6.34 -15.88 13.50
#